data_5410caa799353bdcff9535ab31064e9d
#
_entry.id   5410caa799353bdcff9535ab31064e9d
#
_cell.length_a   1.000
_cell.length_b   1.000
_cell.length_c   1.000
_cell.angle_alpha   90.00
_cell.angle_beta   90.00
_cell.angle_gamma   90.00
#
_symmetry.space_group_name_H-M   'P 1'
#
loop_
_entity.id
_entity.type
_entity.pdbx_description
1 polymer ?
#
loop_
_entity_poly.entity_id
_entity_poly.type
_entity_poly.pdbx_seq_one_letter_code
_entity_poly.pdbx_strand_id
1 'polypeptide(L)'
;MNVLLIIDPQIDFISGSLAVPGATEAMDFLTRWVEQHEQDYDAIVVTMDQHPADHCSFDRMGGPWPPHCVRYTYGAAIYPPLAEVLGRIKCSHRIPLLYIPKAMSQHRDSYSAFADTIPELLIAASRIDVAMVNKDSGVNGLAFGKGKINFWLQNGAEWKNDWD
;
A
#
# COMPACT_ATOMS: atom_id res chain seq x y z
N MET A 1 -10.77 4.41 16.58
CA MET A 1 -9.54 4.81 15.86
C MET A 1 -9.75 4.56 14.38
N ASN A 2 -9.58 5.59 13.55
CA ASN A 2 -9.69 5.52 12.09
C ASN A 2 -8.30 5.44 11.50
N VAL A 3 -8.04 4.44 10.66
CA VAL A 3 -6.73 4.25 10.03
C VAL A 3 -6.87 4.31 8.52
N LEU A 4 -5.98 5.05 7.86
CA LEU A 4 -5.81 4.98 6.42
C LEU A 4 -4.70 3.97 6.11
N LEU A 5 -5.04 2.92 5.37
CA LEU A 5 -4.08 1.93 4.87
C LEU A 5 -3.83 2.18 3.38
N ILE A 6 -2.62 2.57 3.03
CA ILE A 6 -2.16 2.79 1.66
C ILE A 6 -1.31 1.60 1.26
N ILE A 7 -1.74 0.87 0.23
CA ILE A 7 -1.11 -0.37 -0.19
C ILE A 7 -0.24 -0.14 -1.42
N ASP A 8 1.05 -0.39 -1.26
CA ASP A 8 2.08 -0.50 -2.29
C ASP A 8 2.11 0.69 -3.28
N PRO A 9 2.16 1.95 -2.81
CA PRO A 9 2.14 3.13 -3.67
C PRO A 9 3.50 3.39 -4.32
N GLN A 10 4.08 2.36 -4.95
CA GLN A 10 5.46 2.35 -5.43
C GLN A 10 5.56 2.56 -6.94
N ILE A 11 6.66 3.13 -7.38
CA ILE A 11 6.91 3.51 -8.78
C ILE A 11 6.71 2.35 -9.74
N ASP A 12 7.19 1.15 -9.41
CA ASP A 12 7.09 0.00 -10.32
C ASP A 12 5.64 -0.41 -10.59
N PHE A 13 4.72 -0.20 -9.66
CA PHE A 13 3.28 -0.44 -9.87
C PHE A 13 2.56 0.72 -10.57
N ILE A 14 3.18 1.91 -10.65
CA ILE A 14 2.54 3.10 -11.19
C ILE A 14 2.99 3.37 -12.63
N SER A 15 4.30 3.38 -12.86
CA SER A 15 4.90 3.72 -14.16
C SER A 15 6.16 2.90 -14.48
N GLY A 16 6.52 1.94 -13.63
CA GLY A 16 7.72 1.12 -13.78
C GLY A 16 7.45 -0.26 -14.39
N SER A 17 8.20 -1.27 -13.94
CA SER A 17 8.28 -2.59 -14.56
C SER A 17 6.99 -3.42 -14.47
N LEU A 18 6.10 -3.10 -13.52
CA LEU A 18 4.82 -3.79 -13.30
C LEU A 18 3.66 -2.78 -13.24
N ALA A 19 3.69 -1.77 -14.11
CA ALA A 19 2.74 -0.69 -14.11
C ALA A 19 1.29 -1.14 -14.32
N VAL A 20 0.39 -0.60 -13.51
CA VAL A 20 -1.06 -0.82 -13.58
C VAL A 20 -1.71 0.30 -14.39
N PRO A 21 -2.55 -0.02 -15.39
CA PRO A 21 -3.26 1.01 -16.16
C PRO A 21 -4.06 1.96 -15.25
N GLY A 22 -3.91 3.27 -15.45
CA GLY A 22 -4.60 4.30 -14.66
C GLY A 22 -4.01 4.55 -13.26
N ALA A 23 -2.87 3.92 -12.94
CA ALA A 23 -2.26 4.07 -11.62
C ALA A 23 -1.78 5.49 -11.33
N THR A 24 -1.27 6.20 -12.34
CA THR A 24 -0.80 7.57 -12.15
C THR A 24 -1.94 8.49 -11.72
N GLU A 25 -3.07 8.45 -12.40
CA GLU A 25 -4.25 9.27 -12.07
C GLU A 25 -4.82 8.91 -10.70
N ALA A 26 -4.83 7.62 -10.35
CA ALA A 26 -5.25 7.15 -9.05
C ALA A 26 -4.33 7.66 -7.93
N MET A 27 -3.01 7.64 -8.17
CA MET A 27 -2.03 8.14 -7.21
C MET A 27 -2.07 9.65 -7.06
N ASP A 28 -2.30 10.39 -8.13
CA ASP A 28 -2.51 11.84 -8.07
C ASP A 28 -3.76 12.19 -7.27
N PHE A 29 -4.84 11.41 -7.47
CA PHE A 29 -6.05 11.57 -6.68
C PHE A 29 -5.80 11.24 -5.20
N LEU A 30 -5.17 10.11 -4.90
CA LEU A 30 -4.84 9.72 -3.53
C LEU A 30 -3.96 10.76 -2.84
N THR A 31 -2.97 11.30 -3.54
CA THR A 31 -2.08 12.34 -3.00
C THR A 31 -2.88 13.56 -2.53
N ARG A 32 -3.79 14.06 -3.38
CA ARG A 32 -4.68 15.17 -3.02
C ARG A 32 -5.64 14.82 -1.89
N TRP A 33 -6.15 13.58 -1.92
CA TRP A 33 -7.03 13.10 -0.85
C TRP A 33 -6.33 13.09 0.50
N VAL A 34 -5.15 12.52 0.59
CA VAL A 34 -4.36 12.46 1.83
C VAL A 34 -4.06 13.87 2.35
N GLU A 35 -3.66 14.79 1.46
CA GLU A 35 -3.36 16.17 1.83
C GLU A 35 -4.57 16.91 2.42
N GLN A 36 -5.78 16.61 1.94
CA GLN A 36 -7.02 17.26 2.38
C GLN A 36 -7.67 16.62 3.60
N HIS A 37 -7.42 15.30 3.83
CA HIS A 37 -8.15 14.48 4.80
C HIS A 37 -7.25 13.81 5.85
N GLU A 38 -5.96 14.18 5.93
CA GLU A 38 -5.04 13.57 6.90
C GLU A 38 -5.57 13.64 8.34
N GLN A 39 -6.27 14.71 8.68
CA GLN A 39 -6.84 14.95 9.99
C GLN A 39 -8.08 14.10 10.33
N ASP A 40 -8.66 13.41 9.33
CA ASP A 40 -9.79 12.49 9.52
C ASP A 40 -9.34 11.14 10.07
N TYR A 41 -8.02 10.92 10.13
CA TYR A 41 -7.40 9.68 10.53
C TYR A 41 -6.56 9.84 11.80
N ASP A 42 -6.63 8.81 12.64
CA ASP A 42 -5.80 8.70 13.84
C ASP A 42 -4.40 8.12 13.52
N ALA A 43 -4.25 7.48 12.36
CA ALA A 43 -2.98 6.96 11.85
C ALA A 43 -3.02 6.69 10.34
N ILE A 44 -1.84 6.70 9.71
CA ILE A 44 -1.64 6.25 8.33
C ILE A 44 -0.63 5.10 8.33
N VAL A 45 -0.95 4.04 7.59
CA VAL A 45 -0.08 2.88 7.39
C VAL A 45 0.16 2.71 5.89
N VAL A 46 1.42 2.59 5.50
CA VAL A 46 1.84 2.40 4.11
C VAL A 46 2.55 1.07 3.98
N THR A 47 2.03 0.16 3.16
CA THR A 47 2.74 -1.07 2.84
C THR A 47 3.65 -0.88 1.63
N MET A 48 4.72 -1.66 1.55
CA MET A 48 5.67 -1.57 0.45
C MET A 48 6.30 -2.93 0.17
N ASP A 49 6.35 -3.34 -1.09
CA ASP A 49 7.23 -4.43 -1.50
C ASP A 49 8.69 -4.01 -1.39
N GLN A 50 9.49 -4.89 -0.82
CA GLN A 50 10.93 -4.68 -0.65
C GLN A 50 11.70 -5.94 -1.02
N HIS A 51 11.57 -6.33 -2.29
CA HIS A 51 12.15 -7.59 -2.78
C HIS A 51 13.68 -7.54 -2.82
N PRO A 52 14.37 -8.62 -2.41
CA PRO A 52 15.77 -8.80 -2.77
C PRO A 52 15.90 -8.96 -4.30
N ALA A 53 17.09 -8.68 -4.84
CA ALA A 53 17.32 -8.71 -6.27
C ALA A 53 17.07 -10.08 -6.93
N ASP A 54 17.15 -11.15 -6.15
CA ASP A 54 16.98 -12.54 -6.56
C ASP A 54 15.71 -13.17 -5.93
N HIS A 55 14.65 -12.38 -5.76
CA HIS A 55 13.41 -12.84 -5.15
C HIS A 55 12.73 -13.92 -6.00
N CYS A 56 12.16 -14.93 -5.33
CA CYS A 56 11.57 -16.12 -5.96
C CYS A 56 10.36 -15.81 -6.87
N SER A 57 9.68 -14.68 -6.71
CA SER A 57 8.56 -14.29 -7.56
C SER A 57 8.98 -13.77 -8.94
N PHE A 58 10.27 -13.50 -9.16
CA PHE A 58 10.73 -12.94 -10.44
C PHE A 58 10.87 -14.02 -11.51
N ASP A 59 10.56 -13.65 -12.76
CA ASP A 59 10.63 -14.53 -13.93
C ASP A 59 12.00 -15.19 -14.09
N ARG A 60 13.08 -14.43 -13.89
CA ARG A 60 14.46 -14.96 -13.93
C ARG A 60 14.77 -15.97 -12.82
N MET A 61 13.94 -16.04 -11.78
CA MET A 61 14.02 -17.01 -10.70
C MET A 61 12.95 -18.11 -10.82
N GLY A 62 12.20 -18.11 -11.93
CA GLY A 62 11.12 -19.07 -12.19
C GLY A 62 9.75 -18.65 -11.68
N GLY A 63 9.62 -17.43 -11.16
CA GLY A 63 8.35 -16.84 -10.73
C GLY A 63 7.56 -16.22 -11.88
N PRO A 64 6.34 -15.70 -11.58
CA PRO A 64 5.44 -15.19 -12.62
C PRO A 64 5.67 -13.71 -12.98
N TRP A 65 6.48 -12.96 -12.24
CA TRP A 65 6.55 -11.50 -12.37
C TRP A 65 7.89 -11.00 -12.90
N PRO A 66 7.91 -9.92 -13.67
CA PRO A 66 9.16 -9.21 -13.95
C PRO A 66 9.76 -8.67 -12.65
N PRO A 67 11.08 -8.44 -12.58
CA PRO A 67 11.69 -7.76 -11.43
C PRO A 67 11.02 -6.41 -11.17
N HIS A 68 10.50 -6.23 -9.96
CA HIS A 68 9.81 -5.02 -9.52
C HIS A 68 10.10 -4.78 -8.04
N CYS A 69 9.94 -3.55 -7.60
CA CYS A 69 10.11 -3.13 -6.20
C CYS A 69 11.38 -3.72 -5.53
N VAL A 70 12.44 -3.84 -6.33
CA VAL A 70 13.74 -4.30 -5.82
C VAL A 70 14.27 -3.25 -4.85
N ARG A 71 14.54 -3.65 -3.61
CA ARG A 71 15.00 -2.73 -2.56
C ARG A 71 16.22 -1.92 -3.00
N TYR A 72 16.27 -0.67 -2.59
CA TYR A 72 17.30 0.31 -2.95
C TYR A 72 17.27 0.75 -4.41
N THR A 73 16.27 0.40 -5.20
CA THR A 73 16.06 0.95 -6.54
C THR A 73 14.98 2.03 -6.54
N TYR A 74 14.96 2.84 -7.60
CA TYR A 74 13.92 3.85 -7.79
C TYR A 74 12.53 3.23 -7.93
N GLY A 75 12.42 2.05 -8.56
CA GLY A 75 11.17 1.33 -8.72
C GLY A 75 10.49 0.96 -7.39
N ALA A 76 11.29 0.70 -6.35
CA ALA A 76 10.79 0.42 -5.00
C ALA A 76 10.41 1.67 -4.20
N ALA A 77 10.70 2.88 -4.71
CA ALA A 77 10.37 4.12 -4.03
C ALA A 77 8.85 4.38 -4.07
N ILE A 78 8.34 5.05 -3.04
CA ILE A 78 6.98 5.57 -3.02
C ILE A 78 6.82 6.64 -4.10
N TYR A 79 5.64 6.74 -4.69
CA TYR A 79 5.27 7.78 -5.65
C TYR A 79 5.66 9.17 -5.13
N PRO A 80 6.51 9.94 -5.85
CA PRO A 80 7.13 11.13 -5.29
C PRO A 80 6.16 12.18 -4.77
N PRO A 81 5.04 12.53 -5.46
CA PRO A 81 4.09 13.50 -4.91
C PRO A 81 3.47 13.03 -3.58
N LEU A 82 3.13 11.74 -3.47
CA LEU A 82 2.61 11.17 -2.23
C LEU A 82 3.69 11.13 -1.14
N ALA A 83 4.92 10.78 -1.49
CA ALA A 83 6.04 10.74 -0.55
C ALA A 83 6.30 12.11 0.09
N GLU A 84 6.13 13.19 -0.69
CA GLU A 84 6.26 14.56 -0.17
C GLU A 84 5.16 14.89 0.86
N VAL A 85 3.90 14.56 0.56
CA VAL A 85 2.78 14.75 1.50
C VAL A 85 3.02 13.94 2.79
N LEU A 86 3.34 12.65 2.65
CA LEU A 86 3.62 11.78 3.80
C LEU A 86 4.81 12.28 4.62
N GLY A 87 5.84 12.84 3.96
CA GLY A 87 6.99 13.45 4.61
C GLY A 87 6.58 14.64 5.49
N ARG A 88 5.71 15.53 4.99
CA ARG A 88 5.16 16.63 5.78
C ARG A 88 4.36 16.15 6.99
N ILE A 89 3.50 15.14 6.79
CA ILE A 89 2.72 14.51 7.86
C ILE A 89 3.65 13.96 8.94
N LYS A 90 4.67 13.21 8.54
CA LYS A 90 5.67 12.64 9.45
C LYS A 90 6.39 13.72 10.26
N CYS A 91 6.80 14.80 9.61
CA CYS A 91 7.49 15.91 10.29
C CYS A 91 6.56 16.71 11.22
N SER A 92 5.26 16.72 10.96
CA SER A 92 4.30 17.40 11.82
C SER A 92 4.06 16.69 13.16
N HIS A 93 4.35 15.40 13.25
CA HIS A 93 4.10 14.54 14.41
C HIS A 93 2.64 14.54 14.91
N ARG A 94 1.69 14.95 14.07
CA ARG A 94 0.27 15.05 14.46
C ARG A 94 -0.39 13.67 14.55
N ILE A 95 -0.07 12.79 13.60
CA ILE A 95 -0.58 11.42 13.55
C ILE A 95 0.56 10.44 13.29
N PRO A 96 0.49 9.22 13.82
CA PRO A 96 1.42 8.15 13.50
C PRO A 96 1.42 7.83 11.99
N LEU A 97 2.62 7.74 11.41
CA LEU A 97 2.84 7.26 10.06
C LEU A 97 3.79 6.07 10.11
N LEU A 98 3.29 4.90 9.71
CA LEU A 98 4.05 3.66 9.71
C LEU A 98 4.26 3.17 8.28
N TYR A 99 5.49 2.69 8.01
CA TYR A 99 5.84 2.01 6.78
C TYR A 99 6.07 0.53 7.07
N ILE A 100 5.37 -0.34 6.35
CA ILE A 100 5.41 -1.79 6.54
C ILE A 100 6.01 -2.44 5.30
N PRO A 101 7.29 -2.81 5.33
CA PRO A 101 7.90 -3.58 4.25
C PRO A 101 7.37 -5.01 4.27
N LYS A 102 7.13 -5.58 3.08
CA LYS A 102 6.72 -6.98 2.89
C LYS A 102 7.53 -7.66 1.80
N ALA A 103 7.38 -9.00 1.70
CA ALA A 103 8.03 -9.85 0.70
C ALA A 103 9.56 -9.66 0.64
N MET A 104 10.18 -9.53 1.82
CA MET A 104 11.62 -9.31 1.98
C MET A 104 12.45 -10.59 1.92
N SER A 105 11.82 -11.76 1.98
CA SER A 105 12.49 -13.05 1.94
C SER A 105 12.77 -13.47 0.50
N GLN A 106 13.99 -13.91 0.21
CA GLN A 106 14.37 -14.42 -1.11
C GLN A 106 13.49 -15.60 -1.58
N HIS A 107 13.08 -16.46 -0.65
CA HIS A 107 12.46 -17.76 -0.93
C HIS A 107 10.95 -17.80 -0.67
N ARG A 108 10.38 -16.72 -0.19
CA ARG A 108 8.95 -16.64 0.12
C ARG A 108 8.36 -15.33 -0.39
N ASP A 109 7.35 -15.47 -1.23
CA ASP A 109 6.55 -14.32 -1.65
C ASP A 109 5.45 -14.01 -0.64
N SER A 110 5.04 -12.76 -0.60
CA SER A 110 3.97 -12.28 0.28
C SER A 110 3.21 -11.15 -0.38
N TYR A 111 2.05 -11.46 -0.90
CA TYR A 111 1.16 -10.47 -1.52
C TYR A 111 0.56 -9.50 -0.51
N SER A 112 0.49 -9.88 0.75
CA SER A 112 -0.15 -9.09 1.80
C SER A 112 0.81 -8.85 2.97
N ALA A 113 0.88 -7.61 3.42
CA ALA A 113 1.61 -7.25 4.65
C ALA A 113 1.07 -8.00 5.88
N PHE A 114 -0.20 -8.37 5.88
CA PHE A 114 -0.83 -9.14 6.96
C PHE A 114 -0.33 -10.59 7.04
N ALA A 115 0.20 -11.13 5.95
CA ALA A 115 0.84 -12.44 5.95
C ALA A 115 2.26 -12.41 6.54
N ASP A 116 2.92 -11.25 6.51
CA ASP A 116 4.27 -11.05 7.02
C ASP A 116 4.28 -10.43 8.41
N THR A 117 3.62 -9.30 8.58
CA THR A 117 3.57 -8.58 9.85
C THR A 117 2.26 -7.81 9.94
N ILE A 118 1.42 -8.18 10.91
CA ILE A 118 0.20 -7.42 11.21
C ILE A 118 0.53 -6.36 12.25
N PRO A 119 0.48 -5.07 11.93
CA PRO A 119 0.64 -4.03 12.94
C PRO A 119 -0.47 -4.11 13.98
N GLU A 120 -0.12 -4.09 15.26
CA GLU A 120 -1.09 -4.06 16.37
C GLU A 120 -2.10 -2.92 16.22
N LEU A 121 -1.65 -1.80 15.66
CA LEU A 121 -2.48 -0.65 15.34
C LEU A 121 -3.68 -1.01 14.45
N LEU A 122 -3.49 -1.86 13.44
CA LEU A 122 -4.58 -2.28 12.54
C LEU A 122 -5.55 -3.24 13.26
N ILE A 123 -5.06 -4.07 14.16
CA ILE A 123 -5.92 -4.96 14.98
C ILE A 123 -6.83 -4.15 15.90
N ALA A 124 -6.33 -3.02 16.41
CA ALA A 124 -7.06 -2.14 17.32
C ALA A 124 -7.94 -1.09 16.61
N ALA A 125 -7.86 -0.98 15.29
CA ALA A 125 -8.63 0.00 14.53
C ALA A 125 -10.13 -0.32 14.57
N SER A 126 -10.96 0.70 14.76
CA SER A 126 -12.41 0.61 14.64
C SER A 126 -12.90 0.84 13.21
N ARG A 127 -12.08 1.48 12.38
CA ARG A 127 -12.31 1.71 10.96
C ARG A 127 -10.96 1.71 10.23
N ILE A 128 -10.89 1.00 9.11
CA ILE A 128 -9.74 1.02 8.22
C ILE A 128 -10.23 1.42 6.83
N ASP A 129 -9.76 2.55 6.33
CA ASP A 129 -9.96 2.96 4.94
C ASP A 129 -8.76 2.49 4.13
N VAL A 130 -9.00 1.79 3.05
CA VAL A 130 -7.94 1.18 2.24
C VAL A 130 -7.84 1.88 0.90
N ALA A 131 -6.67 2.41 0.59
CA ALA A 131 -6.31 2.92 -0.71
C ALA A 131 -5.25 2.02 -1.34
N MET A 132 -5.51 1.53 -2.54
CA MET A 132 -4.60 0.62 -3.24
C MET A 132 -4.52 0.94 -4.72
N VAL A 133 -3.35 0.74 -5.29
CA VAL A 133 -3.09 0.92 -6.73
C VAL A 133 -3.46 -0.33 -7.51
N ASN A 134 -3.13 -1.50 -6.98
CA ASN A 134 -3.35 -2.79 -7.63
C ASN A 134 -4.45 -3.58 -6.92
N LYS A 135 -5.59 -3.76 -7.61
CA LYS A 135 -6.70 -4.57 -7.10
C LYS A 135 -6.38 -6.06 -6.95
N ASP A 136 -5.36 -6.55 -7.64
CA ASP A 136 -4.96 -7.95 -7.61
C ASP A 136 -3.96 -8.25 -6.46
N SER A 137 -3.58 -7.25 -5.68
CA SER A 137 -2.65 -7.39 -4.55
C SER A 137 -3.24 -8.09 -3.31
N GLY A 138 -4.22 -8.97 -3.50
CA GLY A 138 -4.64 -9.93 -2.50
C GLY A 138 -5.36 -9.36 -1.28
N VAL A 139 -6.09 -8.28 -1.42
CA VAL A 139 -6.95 -7.71 -0.36
C VAL A 139 -8.04 -8.69 0.10
N ASN A 140 -8.30 -9.74 -0.67
CA ASN A 140 -9.21 -10.83 -0.29
C ASN A 140 -8.84 -11.56 1.02
N GLY A 141 -7.68 -11.26 1.62
CA GLY A 141 -7.27 -11.78 2.93
C GLY A 141 -7.46 -10.81 4.10
N LEU A 142 -7.93 -9.60 3.88
CA LEU A 142 -8.01 -8.55 4.89
C LEU A 142 -9.25 -8.56 5.79
N ALA A 143 -10.07 -9.58 5.71
CA ALA A 143 -11.27 -9.75 6.52
C ALA A 143 -11.03 -10.01 8.04
N PHE A 144 -9.89 -9.63 8.60
CA PHE A 144 -9.55 -9.97 10.00
C PHE A 144 -9.66 -8.82 11.00
N GLY A 145 -10.24 -7.70 10.64
CA GLY A 145 -10.47 -6.59 11.59
C GLY A 145 -11.90 -6.60 12.12
N LYS A 146 -12.08 -6.36 13.42
CA LYS A 146 -13.38 -5.98 14.01
C LYS A 146 -13.78 -4.56 13.60
N GLY A 147 -13.72 -4.21 12.34
CA GLY A 147 -14.02 -2.87 11.85
C GLY A 147 -14.58 -2.92 10.44
N LYS A 148 -15.33 -1.89 10.05
CA LYS A 148 -15.73 -1.73 8.66
C LYS A 148 -14.47 -1.39 7.87
N ILE A 149 -14.14 -2.22 6.86
CA ILE A 149 -13.08 -1.95 5.90
C ILE A 149 -13.74 -1.28 4.70
N ASN A 150 -13.37 -0.04 4.43
CA ASN A 150 -13.81 0.68 3.24
C ASN A 150 -12.73 0.56 2.18
N PHE A 151 -13.07 -0.01 1.04
CA PHE A 151 -12.16 -0.16 -0.09
C PHE A 151 -12.28 1.01 -1.05
N TRP A 152 -11.14 1.56 -1.41
CA TRP A 152 -11.02 2.56 -2.44
C TRP A 152 -10.44 1.91 -3.68
N LEU A 153 -11.29 1.62 -4.66
CA LEU A 153 -10.85 1.03 -5.91
C LEU A 153 -10.48 2.12 -6.91
N GLN A 154 -9.46 1.85 -7.68
CA GLN A 154 -8.82 2.72 -8.64
C GLN A 154 -9.73 3.29 -9.75
N ASN A 155 -10.92 2.79 -9.96
CA ASN A 155 -11.81 3.16 -11.06
C ASN A 155 -12.84 4.23 -10.70
N GLY A 156 -12.47 5.19 -9.92
CA GLY A 156 -13.24 6.40 -9.71
C GLY A 156 -14.58 6.18 -9.04
N ALA A 157 -14.72 6.69 -7.84
CA ALA A 157 -15.99 7.19 -7.30
C ALA A 157 -16.96 6.21 -6.63
N GLU A 158 -16.69 4.94 -6.46
CA GLU A 158 -17.59 4.13 -5.65
C GLU A 158 -16.87 3.42 -4.52
N TRP A 159 -17.18 3.86 -3.29
CA TRP A 159 -16.86 3.13 -2.07
C TRP A 159 -17.79 1.92 -2.02
N LYS A 160 -17.26 0.73 -2.15
CA LYS A 160 -18.02 -0.49 -1.89
C LYS A 160 -17.65 -1.04 -0.52
N ASN A 161 -18.66 -1.10 0.36
CA ASN A 161 -18.64 -1.99 1.51
C ASN A 161 -19.00 -3.39 1.00
N ASP A 162 -18.02 -4.21 0.68
CA ASP A 162 -18.28 -5.60 0.23
C ASP A 162 -18.30 -6.60 1.40
N TRP A 163 -18.52 -6.12 2.63
CA TRP A 163 -18.50 -6.96 3.83
C TRP A 163 -19.73 -6.67 4.72
N ASP A 164 -20.91 -6.89 4.19
CA ASP A 164 -22.13 -7.13 5.00
C ASP A 164 -22.36 -8.62 5.18
#